data_9e1ba259bbd66039dac53841e69f81aa
#
_entry.id   9e1ba259bbd66039dac53841e69f81aa
#
_cell.length_a   1.000
_cell.length_b   1.000
_cell.length_c   1.000
_cell.angle_alpha   90.00
_cell.angle_beta   90.00
_cell.angle_gamma   90.00
#
_symmetry.space_group_name_H-M   'P 1'
#
loop_
_entity.id
_entity.type
_entity.pdbx_description
1 polymer ?
#
loop_
_entity_poly.entity_id
_entity_poly.type
_entity_poly.pdbx_seq_one_letter_code
_entity_poly.pdbx_strand_id
1 'polypeptide(L)'
;MRRLIRSACLAALAAVTLFQNACQTVDTQAPERAAMNAAIRAEAPGDSFIGRRMYKSDYKMWGWVREPGKPWTTARLVMMNEQTKLAPDREAGKLGSDNNYEYRLSGRFSGDTVYEPASDQFYPEFVLAGYELINTKPTGIYITNRQEDPDIRIIMAPVH
;
A
#
# COMPACT_ATOMS: atom_id res chain seq x y z
N MET A 1 37.22 -13.90 54.46
CA MET A 1 37.34 -13.72 53.01
C MET A 1 36.21 -14.34 52.16
N ARG A 2 35.64 -15.50 52.49
CA ARG A 2 34.59 -16.14 51.67
C ARG A 2 33.21 -15.40 51.59
N ARG A 3 32.88 -14.56 52.59
CA ARG A 3 31.57 -13.86 52.65
C ARG A 3 31.53 -12.57 51.76
N LEU A 4 32.66 -11.93 51.57
CA LEU A 4 32.77 -10.70 50.76
C LEU A 4 32.65 -11.01 49.25
N ILE A 5 33.10 -12.17 48.79
CA ILE A 5 33.05 -12.55 47.37
C ILE A 5 31.59 -12.87 46.92
N ARG A 6 30.74 -13.41 47.83
CA ARG A 6 29.34 -13.71 47.51
C ARG A 6 28.47 -12.46 47.35
N SER A 7 28.76 -11.40 48.08
CA SER A 7 28.02 -10.11 47.95
C SER A 7 28.37 -9.35 46.68
N ALA A 8 29.58 -9.47 46.19
CA ALA A 8 30.02 -8.82 44.95
C ALA A 8 29.39 -9.45 43.69
N CYS A 9 29.22 -10.78 43.68
CA CYS A 9 28.60 -11.48 42.56
C CYS A 9 27.07 -11.20 42.45
N LEU A 10 26.36 -11.02 43.57
CA LEU A 10 24.94 -10.69 43.56
C LEU A 10 24.68 -9.24 43.10
N ALA A 11 25.57 -8.31 43.41
CA ALA A 11 25.47 -6.91 42.91
C ALA A 11 25.73 -6.80 41.40
N ALA A 12 26.63 -7.63 40.85
CA ALA A 12 26.91 -7.66 39.41
C ALA A 12 25.77 -8.25 38.58
N LEU A 13 25.03 -9.25 39.10
CA LEU A 13 23.85 -9.82 38.42
C LEU A 13 22.66 -8.83 38.36
N ALA A 14 22.47 -8.01 39.41
CA ALA A 14 21.39 -7.02 39.47
C ALA A 14 21.61 -5.85 38.49
N ALA A 15 22.88 -5.50 38.17
CA ALA A 15 23.19 -4.43 37.24
C ALA A 15 22.98 -4.80 35.76
N VAL A 16 23.04 -6.07 35.39
CA VAL A 16 22.86 -6.52 33.98
C VAL A 16 21.41 -6.55 33.57
N THR A 17 20.45 -6.65 34.49
CA THR A 17 19.01 -6.67 34.17
C THR A 17 18.38 -5.31 33.89
N LEU A 18 19.10 -4.19 34.14
CA LEU A 18 18.58 -2.83 33.96
C LEU A 18 18.80 -2.26 32.55
N PHE A 19 19.54 -2.91 31.66
CA PHE A 19 19.85 -2.42 30.31
C PHE A 19 19.00 -3.05 29.20
N GLN A 20 17.96 -3.83 29.51
CA GLN A 20 17.08 -4.41 28.51
C GLN A 20 15.83 -3.59 28.19
N ASN A 21 15.81 -2.30 28.52
CA ASN A 21 14.86 -1.38 27.89
C ASN A 21 15.38 -1.02 26.51
N ALA A 22 15.46 -1.99 25.60
CA ALA A 22 15.60 -1.74 24.19
C ALA A 22 14.46 -0.80 23.79
N CYS A 23 14.78 0.35 23.19
CA CYS A 23 13.81 1.24 22.58
C CYS A 23 12.89 0.40 21.68
N GLN A 24 11.74 0.00 22.17
CA GLN A 24 10.65 -0.46 21.35
C GLN A 24 10.16 0.81 20.65
N THR A 25 10.57 1.02 19.41
CA THR A 25 9.93 1.99 18.54
C THR A 25 8.46 1.58 18.43
N VAL A 26 7.59 2.30 19.14
CA VAL A 26 6.15 2.06 19.06
C VAL A 26 5.74 2.41 17.64
N ASP A 27 5.37 1.40 16.87
CA ASP A 27 4.79 1.58 15.55
C ASP A 27 3.39 2.18 15.72
N THR A 28 3.29 3.50 15.61
CA THR A 28 2.05 4.25 15.81
C THR A 28 0.99 3.93 14.76
N GLN A 29 1.36 3.36 13.61
CA GLN A 29 0.43 2.99 12.55
C GLN A 29 -0.07 1.54 12.64
N ALA A 30 0.45 0.74 13.56
CA ALA A 30 0.05 -0.67 13.70
C ALA A 30 -1.47 -0.84 13.92
N PRO A 31 -2.17 -0.05 14.76
CA PRO A 31 -3.62 -0.16 14.92
C PRO A 31 -4.40 0.14 13.64
N GLU A 32 -4.00 1.16 12.88
CA GLU A 32 -4.65 1.54 11.62
C GLU A 32 -4.48 0.44 10.55
N ARG A 33 -3.28 -0.14 10.46
CA ARG A 33 -3.03 -1.29 9.57
C ARG A 33 -3.80 -2.53 9.99
N ALA A 34 -3.93 -2.79 11.27
CA ALA A 34 -4.74 -3.90 11.78
C ALA A 34 -6.21 -3.71 11.41
N ALA A 35 -6.75 -2.49 11.56
CA ALA A 35 -8.11 -2.14 11.18
C ALA A 35 -8.32 -2.28 9.65
N MET A 36 -7.40 -1.77 8.83
CA MET A 36 -7.41 -1.95 7.37
C MET A 36 -7.44 -3.43 7.00
N ASN A 37 -6.56 -4.26 7.56
CA ASN A 37 -6.54 -5.69 7.29
C ASN A 37 -7.82 -6.41 7.72
N ALA A 38 -8.45 -5.96 8.81
CA ALA A 38 -9.75 -6.50 9.24
C ALA A 38 -10.85 -6.12 8.26
N ALA A 39 -10.88 -4.86 7.78
CA ALA A 39 -11.82 -4.38 6.77
C ALA A 39 -11.66 -5.14 5.45
N ILE A 40 -10.43 -5.36 4.99
CA ILE A 40 -10.13 -6.15 3.78
C ILE A 40 -10.71 -7.57 3.90
N ARG A 41 -10.49 -8.24 5.03
CA ARG A 41 -11.04 -9.61 5.23
C ARG A 41 -12.57 -9.66 5.27
N ALA A 42 -13.22 -8.55 5.59
CA ALA A 42 -14.68 -8.43 5.61
C ALA A 42 -15.29 -8.04 4.24
N GLU A 43 -14.46 -7.72 3.25
CA GLU A 43 -14.93 -7.41 1.90
C GLU A 43 -15.64 -8.62 1.29
N ALA A 44 -16.85 -8.40 0.78
CA ALA A 44 -17.59 -9.46 0.10
C ALA A 44 -16.90 -9.82 -1.22
N PRO A 45 -16.73 -11.14 -1.52
CA PRO A 45 -16.28 -11.56 -2.83
C PRO A 45 -17.29 -11.15 -3.91
N GLY A 46 -16.81 -10.92 -5.13
CA GLY A 46 -17.64 -10.51 -6.26
C GLY A 46 -16.82 -10.23 -7.51
N ASP A 47 -17.48 -9.77 -8.56
CA ASP A 47 -16.87 -9.48 -9.86
C ASP A 47 -16.23 -8.08 -9.94
N SER A 48 -16.10 -7.40 -8.80
CA SER A 48 -15.43 -6.12 -8.68
C SER A 48 -13.99 -6.28 -8.21
N PHE A 49 -13.22 -5.21 -8.33
CA PHE A 49 -11.85 -5.11 -7.84
C PHE A 49 -11.72 -3.92 -6.90
N ILE A 50 -10.68 -3.89 -6.08
CA ILE A 50 -10.33 -2.73 -5.27
C ILE A 50 -9.07 -2.12 -5.85
N GLY A 51 -9.15 -0.83 -6.19
CA GLY A 51 -8.06 -0.08 -6.79
C GLY A 51 -7.55 1.03 -5.89
N ARG A 52 -6.23 1.19 -5.81
CA ARG A 52 -5.55 2.33 -5.20
C ARG A 52 -4.87 3.14 -6.29
N ARG A 53 -5.33 4.38 -6.50
CA ARG A 53 -4.71 5.28 -7.45
C ARG A 53 -3.26 5.58 -7.06
N MET A 54 -2.35 5.45 -8.00
CA MET A 54 -0.97 5.92 -7.89
C MET A 54 -0.66 6.78 -9.12
N TYR A 55 -0.72 8.09 -8.94
CA TYR A 55 -0.34 9.03 -9.96
C TYR A 55 1.14 9.41 -9.83
N LYS A 56 1.82 9.41 -10.96
CA LYS A 56 3.20 9.89 -11.10
C LYS A 56 3.27 10.77 -12.35
N SER A 57 3.91 11.93 -12.23
CA SER A 57 3.98 12.92 -13.32
C SER A 57 4.59 12.34 -14.60
N ASP A 58 5.57 11.44 -14.46
CA ASP A 58 6.31 10.86 -15.58
C ASP A 58 5.71 9.56 -16.12
N TYR A 59 4.83 8.89 -15.39
CA TYR A 59 4.32 7.57 -15.75
C TYR A 59 2.88 7.63 -16.25
N LYS A 60 2.53 6.71 -17.14
CA LYS A 60 1.17 6.61 -17.70
C LYS A 60 0.33 5.50 -17.06
N MET A 61 0.86 4.80 -16.08
CA MET A 61 0.13 3.76 -15.34
C MET A 61 -0.96 4.38 -14.46
N TRP A 62 -1.93 3.53 -14.05
CA TRP A 62 -3.03 3.99 -13.21
C TRP A 62 -2.78 3.78 -11.70
N GLY A 63 -2.47 2.59 -11.28
CA GLY A 63 -2.29 2.26 -9.86
C GLY A 63 -2.40 0.77 -9.57
N TRP A 64 -2.56 0.45 -8.29
CA TRP A 64 -2.62 -0.92 -7.80
C TRP A 64 -4.04 -1.44 -7.78
N VAL A 65 -4.25 -2.66 -8.29
CA VAL A 65 -5.56 -3.32 -8.36
C VAL A 65 -5.46 -4.72 -7.74
N ARG A 66 -6.36 -5.04 -6.81
CA ARG A 66 -6.50 -6.33 -6.13
C ARG A 66 -7.93 -6.86 -6.17
N GLU A 67 -8.10 -8.13 -5.92
CA GLU A 67 -9.41 -8.73 -5.68
C GLU A 67 -9.94 -8.36 -4.28
N PRO A 68 -11.26 -8.29 -4.07
CA PRO A 68 -11.85 -8.14 -2.74
C PRO A 68 -11.39 -9.25 -1.78
N GLY A 69 -11.16 -8.91 -0.52
CA GLY A 69 -10.71 -9.85 0.51
C GLY A 69 -9.22 -10.24 0.43
N LYS A 70 -8.50 -9.82 -0.59
CA LYS A 70 -7.06 -10.09 -0.74
C LYS A 70 -6.23 -8.91 -0.22
N PRO A 71 -5.08 -9.16 0.44
CA PRO A 71 -4.21 -8.10 0.94
C PRO A 71 -3.59 -7.28 -0.20
N TRP A 72 -3.17 -6.05 0.08
CA TRP A 72 -2.52 -5.18 -0.90
C TRP A 72 -1.21 -5.76 -1.46
N THR A 73 -0.55 -6.64 -0.72
CA THR A 73 0.64 -7.36 -1.21
C THR A 73 0.37 -8.23 -2.44
N THR A 74 -0.90 -8.54 -2.73
CA THR A 74 -1.32 -9.28 -3.92
C THR A 74 -1.75 -8.36 -5.08
N ALA A 75 -1.78 -7.05 -4.84
CA ALA A 75 -2.20 -6.09 -5.86
C ALA A 75 -1.22 -6.05 -7.05
N ARG A 76 -1.77 -5.81 -8.21
CA ARG A 76 -1.02 -5.66 -9.46
C ARG A 76 -1.02 -4.20 -9.87
N LEU A 77 0.12 -3.66 -10.25
CA LEU A 77 0.21 -2.35 -10.88
C LEU A 77 -0.30 -2.48 -12.32
N VAL A 78 -1.22 -1.62 -12.72
CA VAL A 78 -1.92 -1.74 -14.00
C VAL A 78 -1.82 -0.49 -14.87
N MET A 79 -1.86 -0.71 -16.18
CA MET A 79 -2.23 0.29 -17.18
C MET A 79 -3.75 0.23 -17.37
N MET A 80 -4.42 1.39 -17.24
CA MET A 80 -5.87 1.46 -17.40
C MET A 80 -6.26 1.60 -18.87
N ASN A 81 -7.10 0.67 -19.35
CA ASN A 81 -7.78 0.83 -20.64
C ASN A 81 -9.11 1.56 -20.39
N GLU A 82 -9.20 2.78 -20.90
CA GLU A 82 -10.30 3.71 -20.67
C GLU A 82 -11.22 3.86 -21.90
N GLN A 83 -11.21 2.92 -22.83
CA GLN A 83 -12.04 3.00 -24.04
C GLN A 83 -13.54 3.02 -23.73
N THR A 84 -13.97 2.32 -22.68
CA THR A 84 -15.37 2.26 -22.26
C THR A 84 -15.72 3.31 -21.21
N LYS A 85 -14.81 3.57 -20.27
CA LYS A 85 -15.02 4.49 -19.15
C LYS A 85 -13.71 5.20 -18.84
N LEU A 86 -13.72 6.53 -18.76
CA LEU A 86 -12.56 7.30 -18.31
C LEU A 86 -12.29 7.03 -16.82
N ALA A 87 -11.02 7.06 -16.43
CA ALA A 87 -10.63 7.07 -15.03
C ALA A 87 -11.12 8.33 -14.31
N PRO A 88 -11.29 8.30 -12.96
CA PRO A 88 -11.92 9.38 -12.21
C PRO A 88 -11.28 10.75 -12.42
N ASP A 89 -9.95 10.84 -12.37
CA ASP A 89 -9.19 12.08 -12.55
C ASP A 89 -9.28 12.63 -13.99
N ARG A 90 -9.37 11.73 -14.96
CA ARG A 90 -9.54 12.10 -16.37
C ARG A 90 -10.96 12.56 -16.67
N GLU A 91 -11.96 11.89 -16.10
CA GLU A 91 -13.35 12.32 -16.21
C GLU A 91 -13.58 13.69 -15.54
N ALA A 92 -12.88 13.96 -14.43
CA ALA A 92 -12.89 15.26 -13.76
C ALA A 92 -12.08 16.35 -14.51
N GLY A 93 -11.32 16.00 -15.55
CA GLY A 93 -10.43 16.91 -16.27
C GLY A 93 -9.24 17.41 -15.43
N LYS A 94 -8.85 16.69 -14.39
CA LYS A 94 -7.80 17.06 -13.43
C LYS A 94 -6.90 15.86 -13.14
N LEU A 95 -5.99 15.59 -14.07
CA LEU A 95 -5.09 14.46 -13.99
C LEU A 95 -4.34 14.42 -12.66
N GLY A 96 -4.37 13.26 -11.98
CA GLY A 96 -3.75 13.04 -10.69
C GLY A 96 -4.46 13.65 -9.48
N SER A 97 -5.62 14.30 -9.65
CA SER A 97 -6.38 14.90 -8.54
C SER A 97 -6.89 13.89 -7.51
N ASP A 98 -6.93 12.62 -7.87
CA ASP A 98 -7.35 11.49 -7.05
C ASP A 98 -6.17 10.61 -6.59
N ASN A 99 -4.95 11.14 -6.62
CA ASN A 99 -3.78 10.39 -6.18
C ASN A 99 -3.99 9.79 -4.77
N ASN A 100 -3.65 8.51 -4.60
CA ASN A 100 -3.85 7.71 -3.39
C ASN A 100 -5.32 7.46 -2.99
N TYR A 101 -6.33 7.83 -3.79
CA TYR A 101 -7.72 7.48 -3.51
C TYR A 101 -7.96 5.98 -3.73
N GLU A 102 -8.92 5.44 -2.98
CA GLU A 102 -9.34 4.04 -3.07
C GLU A 102 -10.72 3.93 -3.72
N TYR A 103 -10.81 3.03 -4.70
CA TYR A 103 -12.02 2.82 -5.49
C TYR A 103 -12.43 1.36 -5.52
N ARG A 104 -13.73 1.13 -5.61
CA ARG A 104 -14.27 -0.12 -6.16
C ARG A 104 -14.34 0.02 -7.67
N LEU A 105 -13.69 -0.90 -8.38
CA LEU A 105 -13.60 -0.88 -9.83
C LEU A 105 -14.48 -1.98 -10.41
N SER A 106 -15.32 -1.65 -11.39
CA SER A 106 -15.95 -2.59 -12.29
C SER A 106 -15.12 -2.70 -13.56
N GLY A 107 -14.79 -3.90 -13.98
CA GLY A 107 -13.92 -4.15 -15.13
C GLY A 107 -13.26 -5.51 -15.07
N ARG A 108 -12.21 -5.68 -15.84
CA ARG A 108 -11.48 -6.96 -15.91
C ARG A 108 -10.04 -6.76 -16.36
N PHE A 109 -9.17 -7.68 -15.99
CA PHE A 109 -7.89 -7.83 -16.67
C PHE A 109 -8.14 -8.37 -18.07
N SER A 110 -7.54 -7.74 -19.10
CA SER A 110 -7.69 -8.20 -20.50
C SER A 110 -6.94 -9.51 -20.77
N GLY A 111 -5.88 -9.76 -20.00
CA GLY A 111 -4.88 -10.79 -20.27
C GLY A 111 -3.65 -10.24 -21.00
N ASP A 112 -3.75 -9.07 -21.56
CA ASP A 112 -2.66 -8.40 -22.28
C ASP A 112 -1.78 -7.55 -21.32
N THR A 113 -0.65 -7.10 -21.86
CA THR A 113 0.25 -6.16 -21.20
C THR A 113 0.48 -4.94 -22.09
N VAL A 114 0.67 -3.78 -21.45
CA VAL A 114 0.94 -2.51 -22.12
C VAL A 114 2.32 -2.03 -21.74
N TYR A 115 3.11 -1.63 -22.73
CA TYR A 115 4.42 -1.03 -22.52
C TYR A 115 4.30 0.41 -22.00
N GLU A 116 5.00 0.69 -20.90
CA GLU A 116 5.10 2.03 -20.31
C GLU A 116 6.51 2.58 -20.53
N PRO A 117 6.66 3.62 -21.40
CA PRO A 117 7.98 4.04 -21.88
C PRO A 117 8.89 4.67 -20.80
N ALA A 118 8.31 5.38 -19.82
CA ALA A 118 9.10 6.11 -18.83
C ALA A 118 9.75 5.18 -17.79
N SER A 119 9.15 4.02 -17.54
CA SER A 119 9.71 2.98 -16.67
C SER A 119 10.41 1.85 -17.44
N ASP A 120 10.30 1.83 -18.78
CA ASP A 120 10.80 0.75 -19.65
C ASP A 120 10.30 -0.64 -19.20
N GLN A 121 9.00 -0.72 -18.85
CA GLN A 121 8.38 -1.94 -18.33
C GLN A 121 7.04 -2.22 -19.02
N PHE A 122 6.60 -3.48 -18.93
CA PHE A 122 5.26 -3.91 -19.32
C PHE A 122 4.42 -4.13 -18.08
N TYR A 123 3.20 -3.58 -18.11
CA TYR A 123 2.22 -3.73 -17.04
C TYR A 123 0.94 -4.40 -17.54
N PRO A 124 0.25 -5.21 -16.71
CA PRO A 124 -1.03 -5.77 -17.10
C PRO A 124 -2.04 -4.68 -17.42
N GLU A 125 -2.85 -4.93 -18.46
CA GLU A 125 -3.94 -4.06 -18.81
C GLU A 125 -5.18 -4.38 -17.99
N PHE A 126 -5.84 -3.32 -17.46
CA PHE A 126 -7.14 -3.41 -16.82
C PHE A 126 -8.17 -2.60 -17.61
N VAL A 127 -9.19 -3.26 -18.15
CA VAL A 127 -10.28 -2.62 -18.90
C VAL A 127 -11.31 -2.09 -17.92
N LEU A 128 -11.39 -0.77 -17.80
CA LEU A 128 -12.32 -0.09 -16.89
C LEU A 128 -13.72 -0.03 -17.49
N ALA A 129 -14.72 -0.50 -16.73
CA ALA A 129 -16.14 -0.39 -17.06
C ALA A 129 -16.90 0.57 -16.14
N GLY A 130 -16.39 0.79 -14.92
CA GLY A 130 -16.99 1.69 -13.94
C GLY A 130 -16.17 1.78 -12.67
N TYR A 131 -16.52 2.73 -11.79
CA TYR A 131 -15.89 2.88 -10.50
C TYR A 131 -16.83 3.52 -9.47
N GLU A 132 -16.54 3.27 -8.20
CA GLU A 132 -17.17 3.89 -7.04
C GLU A 132 -16.07 4.33 -6.08
N LEU A 133 -16.09 5.56 -5.60
CA LEU A 133 -15.14 6.06 -4.62
C LEU A 133 -15.42 5.43 -3.25
N ILE A 134 -14.42 4.77 -2.66
CA ILE A 134 -14.50 4.19 -1.32
C ILE A 134 -13.95 5.18 -0.29
N ASN A 135 -12.72 5.68 -0.51
CA ASN A 135 -12.04 6.50 0.48
C ASN A 135 -11.04 7.47 -0.19
N THR A 136 -11.06 8.72 0.24
CA THR A 136 -10.11 9.76 -0.21
C THR A 136 -8.85 9.85 0.64
N LYS A 137 -8.84 9.20 1.83
CA LYS A 137 -7.71 9.20 2.78
C LYS A 137 -7.52 7.80 3.37
N PRO A 138 -7.26 6.79 2.54
CA PRO A 138 -7.11 5.43 3.03
C PRO A 138 -5.79 5.25 3.81
N THR A 139 -5.74 4.25 4.69
CA THR A 139 -4.52 3.87 5.41
C THR A 139 -3.39 3.57 4.42
N GLY A 140 -2.18 4.01 4.73
CA GLY A 140 -1.00 3.80 3.88
C GLY A 140 -0.69 2.30 3.67
N ILE A 141 -0.35 1.95 2.44
CA ILE A 141 0.00 0.58 2.01
C ILE A 141 1.49 0.40 1.74
N TYR A 142 2.28 1.45 1.89
CA TYR A 142 3.72 1.47 1.65
C TYR A 142 4.52 1.65 2.93
N ILE A 143 5.82 1.36 2.88
CA ILE A 143 6.76 1.63 3.99
C ILE A 143 6.93 3.14 4.21
N THR A 144 6.81 3.95 3.16
CA THR A 144 7.05 5.40 3.19
C THR A 144 6.06 6.15 2.33
N ASN A 145 5.65 7.34 2.79
CA ASN A 145 4.76 8.24 2.06
C ASN A 145 5.41 8.84 0.79
N ARG A 146 6.72 8.72 0.63
CA ARG A 146 7.42 9.16 -0.60
C ARG A 146 6.90 8.48 -1.85
N GLN A 147 6.32 7.28 -1.71
CA GLN A 147 5.67 6.58 -2.80
C GLN A 147 4.44 7.34 -3.33
N GLU A 148 3.77 8.09 -2.47
CA GLU A 148 2.55 8.84 -2.80
C GLU A 148 2.85 10.20 -3.45
N ASP A 149 4.09 10.68 -3.37
CA ASP A 149 4.52 11.94 -4.00
C ASP A 149 4.56 11.77 -5.53
N PRO A 150 3.77 12.56 -6.30
CA PRO A 150 3.69 12.42 -7.75
C PRO A 150 5.00 12.77 -8.49
N ASP A 151 5.87 13.59 -7.88
CA ASP A 151 7.11 14.07 -8.50
C ASP A 151 8.31 13.16 -8.22
N ILE A 152 8.13 12.16 -7.38
CA ILE A 152 9.18 11.18 -7.05
C ILE A 152 8.99 9.93 -7.92
N ARG A 153 9.97 9.62 -8.77
CA ARG A 153 9.98 8.45 -9.67
C ARG A 153 10.28 7.12 -8.95
N ILE A 154 9.62 6.89 -7.83
CA ILE A 154 9.75 5.64 -7.08
C ILE A 154 8.49 4.82 -7.30
N ILE A 155 8.65 3.55 -7.69
CA ILE A 155 7.58 2.56 -7.79
C ILE A 155 7.95 1.43 -6.84
N MET A 156 7.25 1.34 -5.73
CA MET A 156 7.42 0.27 -4.74
C MET A 156 6.13 -0.52 -4.63
N ALA A 157 6.24 -1.83 -4.55
CA ALA A 157 5.08 -2.66 -4.29
C ALA A 157 4.48 -2.37 -2.89
N PRO A 158 3.15 -2.50 -2.73
CA PRO A 158 2.51 -2.48 -1.43
C PRO A 158 3.08 -3.56 -0.50
N VAL A 159 3.18 -3.25 0.80
CA VAL A 159 3.75 -4.14 1.82
C VAL A 159 2.75 -4.51 2.93
N HIS A 160 1.55 -3.96 2.88
CA HIS A 160 0.48 -4.18 3.88
C HIS A 160 -0.81 -4.67 3.25
#